data_80f6325e25a122b84b531650020eb716
#
_entry.id   80f6325e25a122b84b531650020eb716
#
_cell.length_a   1.000
_cell.length_b   1.000
_cell.length_c   1.000
_cell.angle_alpha   90.00
_cell.angle_beta   90.00
_cell.angle_gamma   90.00
#
_symmetry.space_group_name_H-M   'P 1'
#
loop_
_entity.id
_entity.type
_entity.pdbx_description
1 polymer ?
#
loop_
_entity_poly.entity_id
_entity_poly.type
_entity_poly.pdbx_seq_one_letter_code
_entity_poly.pdbx_strand_id
1 'polypeptide(L)'
;MKHKLGVIIPYREREEHLERFIEHFTKFMSDKKINYQIFVIEQYDLKPFNWARLLNIGYKIAMSHGCDYVCFHDADMLPEEADYSYPTKPTHLASQLSNYNYSVPYDEYFGGVTLFNKYDFEVVNGYSNNYQGWGYEDDDLLNRCYEKKLPMDVEWVGDPSKTTRPLTFVNFDGKKSFVEIHSNQIKSIFKDSYTISLWLKLDGIQDRRTDHYGIVSRPGYHSGIFIDRDNKLYCEMWSQDTNKNKNIW
;
A
#
# COMPACT_ATOMS: atom_id res chain seq x y z
N MET A 1 -17.62 -7.53 28.08
CA MET A 1 -18.57 -7.03 27.05
C MET A 1 -18.31 -7.82 25.78
N LYS A 2 -19.34 -8.07 24.97
CA LYS A 2 -19.13 -8.81 23.70
C LYS A 2 -18.72 -7.80 22.65
N HIS A 3 -17.52 -7.94 22.10
CA HIS A 3 -16.99 -7.06 21.05
C HIS A 3 -17.85 -7.09 19.78
N LYS A 4 -17.87 -5.99 19.03
CA LYS A 4 -18.57 -5.88 17.75
C LYS A 4 -17.59 -5.47 16.65
N LEU A 5 -17.49 -6.33 15.63
CA LEU A 5 -16.66 -6.12 14.44
C LEU A 5 -17.36 -5.26 13.38
N GLY A 6 -16.68 -4.25 12.88
CA GLY A 6 -17.03 -3.58 11.63
C GLY A 6 -16.19 -4.10 10.47
N VAL A 7 -16.81 -4.80 9.51
CA VAL A 7 -16.12 -5.21 8.27
C VAL A 7 -16.32 -4.11 7.24
N ILE A 8 -15.24 -3.47 6.83
CA ILE A 8 -15.27 -2.28 5.97
C ILE A 8 -14.75 -2.64 4.58
N ILE A 9 -15.60 -2.45 3.57
CA ILE A 9 -15.32 -2.81 2.19
C ILE A 9 -15.34 -1.54 1.33
N PRO A 10 -14.20 -1.09 0.79
CA PRO A 10 -14.17 -0.02 -0.18
C PRO A 10 -14.71 -0.52 -1.52
N TYR A 11 -15.62 0.26 -2.13
CA TYR A 11 -16.37 -0.22 -3.27
C TYR A 11 -16.51 0.82 -4.39
N ARG A 12 -16.38 0.36 -5.62
CA ARG A 12 -16.86 1.03 -6.83
C ARG A 12 -16.95 0.04 -7.99
N GLU A 13 -18.15 -0.11 -8.58
CA GLU A 13 -18.39 -0.84 -9.84
C GLU A 13 -17.78 -2.27 -9.86
N ARG A 14 -18.02 -3.04 -8.78
CA ARG A 14 -17.54 -4.43 -8.64
C ARG A 14 -18.61 -5.32 -8.02
N GLU A 15 -19.82 -5.28 -8.60
CA GLU A 15 -21.02 -5.96 -8.10
C GLU A 15 -20.78 -7.45 -7.88
N GLU A 16 -20.26 -8.14 -8.90
CA GLU A 16 -20.01 -9.59 -8.84
C GLU A 16 -19.04 -9.98 -7.69
N HIS A 17 -18.00 -9.17 -7.47
CA HIS A 17 -17.06 -9.41 -6.37
C HIS A 17 -17.74 -9.19 -5.02
N LEU A 18 -18.54 -8.14 -4.89
CA LEU A 18 -19.22 -7.81 -3.66
C LEU A 18 -20.29 -8.88 -3.31
N GLU A 19 -21.10 -9.29 -4.26
CA GLU A 19 -22.12 -10.34 -4.08
C GLU A 19 -21.46 -11.65 -3.64
N ARG A 20 -20.42 -12.08 -4.34
CA ARG A 20 -19.65 -13.28 -4.01
C ARG A 20 -19.01 -13.19 -2.64
N PHE A 21 -18.47 -12.02 -2.29
CA PHE A 21 -17.90 -11.78 -0.96
C PHE A 21 -18.95 -11.92 0.12
N ILE A 22 -20.08 -11.22 0.00
CA ILE A 22 -21.16 -11.23 1.03
C ILE A 22 -21.66 -12.65 1.25
N GLU A 23 -21.93 -13.40 0.18
CA GLU A 23 -22.38 -14.79 0.29
C GLU A 23 -21.35 -15.65 1.02
N HIS A 24 -20.09 -15.62 0.55
CA HIS A 24 -19.01 -16.43 1.12
C HIS A 24 -18.72 -16.04 2.56
N PHE A 25 -18.56 -14.75 2.84
CA PHE A 25 -18.23 -14.23 4.17
C PHE A 25 -19.32 -14.54 5.19
N THR A 26 -20.58 -14.37 4.82
CA THR A 26 -21.70 -14.68 5.71
C THR A 26 -21.73 -16.17 6.07
N LYS A 27 -21.50 -17.04 5.09
CA LYS A 27 -21.38 -18.48 5.32
C LYS A 27 -20.19 -18.82 6.20
N PHE A 28 -19.01 -18.23 5.91
CA PHE A 28 -17.79 -18.41 6.69
C PHE A 28 -17.95 -17.98 8.16
N MET A 29 -18.68 -16.90 8.40
CA MET A 29 -18.90 -16.35 9.74
C MET A 29 -20.05 -17.03 10.52
N SER A 30 -20.86 -17.88 9.88
CA SER A 30 -22.08 -18.45 10.47
C SER A 30 -21.83 -19.22 11.78
N ASP A 31 -20.74 -19.98 11.84
CA ASP A 31 -20.35 -20.79 12.99
C ASP A 31 -19.44 -20.06 13.99
N LYS A 32 -18.96 -18.89 13.60
CA LYS A 32 -18.10 -18.05 14.44
C LYS A 32 -18.99 -17.17 15.33
N LYS A 33 -18.85 -17.30 16.63
CA LYS A 33 -19.65 -16.54 17.61
C LYS A 33 -19.21 -15.06 17.69
N ILE A 34 -18.99 -14.43 16.53
CA ILE A 34 -18.56 -13.04 16.41
C ILE A 34 -19.77 -12.18 16.03
N ASN A 35 -19.98 -11.12 16.78
CA ASN A 35 -20.97 -10.10 16.44
C ASN A 35 -20.35 -9.14 15.44
N TYR A 36 -20.85 -9.09 14.20
CA TYR A 36 -20.28 -8.25 13.15
C TYR A 36 -21.33 -7.50 12.34
N GLN A 37 -20.88 -6.47 11.65
CA GLN A 37 -21.66 -5.72 10.67
C GLN A 37 -20.76 -5.35 9.48
N ILE A 38 -21.28 -5.54 8.27
CA ILE A 38 -20.59 -5.19 7.03
C ILE A 38 -20.97 -3.75 6.65
N PHE A 39 -19.96 -2.95 6.29
CA PHE A 39 -20.09 -1.59 5.80
C PHE A 39 -19.44 -1.49 4.41
N VAL A 40 -20.29 -1.38 3.39
CA VAL A 40 -19.84 -1.14 2.02
C VAL A 40 -19.75 0.37 1.80
N ILE A 41 -18.54 0.85 1.51
CA ILE A 41 -18.27 2.28 1.36
C ILE A 41 -18.01 2.59 -0.10
N GLU A 42 -19.02 3.11 -0.77
CA GLU A 42 -18.97 3.40 -2.20
C GLU A 42 -18.37 4.78 -2.50
N GLN A 43 -17.41 4.80 -3.45
CA GLN A 43 -16.99 6.05 -4.07
C GLN A 43 -17.82 6.33 -5.31
N TYR A 44 -18.75 7.28 -5.23
CA TYR A 44 -19.69 7.61 -6.29
C TYR A 44 -19.17 8.65 -7.29
N ASP A 45 -18.15 9.42 -6.94
CA ASP A 45 -17.58 10.44 -7.82
C ASP A 45 -16.68 9.84 -8.92
N LEU A 46 -16.35 10.65 -9.95
CA LEU A 46 -15.50 10.27 -11.08
C LEU A 46 -13.99 10.48 -10.81
N LYS A 47 -13.60 10.83 -9.59
CA LYS A 47 -12.19 11.02 -9.23
C LYS A 47 -11.47 9.67 -9.21
N PRO A 48 -10.13 9.66 -9.27
CA PRO A 48 -9.36 8.45 -9.02
C PRO A 48 -9.81 7.76 -7.74
N PHE A 49 -9.89 6.44 -7.77
CA PHE A 49 -10.32 5.66 -6.62
C PHE A 49 -9.38 5.90 -5.43
N ASN A 50 -9.93 6.25 -4.28
CA ASN A 50 -9.16 6.50 -3.07
C ASN A 50 -9.55 5.50 -1.98
N TRP A 51 -8.96 4.33 -2.08
CA TRP A 51 -9.17 3.19 -1.21
C TRP A 51 -8.98 3.55 0.27
N ALA A 52 -7.85 4.16 0.61
CA ALA A 52 -7.51 4.59 1.96
C ALA A 52 -8.55 5.54 2.58
N ARG A 53 -9.03 6.49 1.80
CA ARG A 53 -10.06 7.44 2.25
C ARG A 53 -11.38 6.76 2.54
N LEU A 54 -11.78 5.79 1.71
CA LEU A 54 -13.00 5.02 1.92
C LEU A 54 -12.92 4.21 3.21
N LEU A 55 -11.78 3.61 3.51
CA LEU A 55 -11.56 2.88 4.76
C LEU A 55 -11.64 3.78 5.99
N ASN A 56 -11.05 4.99 5.92
CA ASN A 56 -11.17 5.96 7.01
C ASN A 56 -12.61 6.42 7.24
N ILE A 57 -13.38 6.60 6.16
CA ILE A 57 -14.82 6.93 6.25
C ILE A 57 -15.57 5.75 6.88
N GLY A 58 -15.33 4.54 6.39
CA GLY A 58 -15.93 3.32 6.91
C GLY A 58 -15.63 3.09 8.39
N TYR A 59 -14.40 3.35 8.82
CA TYR A 59 -14.03 3.32 10.22
C TYR A 59 -14.93 4.24 11.08
N LYS A 60 -15.07 5.50 10.69
CA LYS A 60 -15.93 6.46 11.42
C LYS A 60 -17.38 6.01 11.48
N ILE A 61 -17.90 5.46 10.40
CA ILE A 61 -19.26 4.92 10.34
C ILE A 61 -19.38 3.71 11.26
N ALA A 62 -18.46 2.75 11.19
CA ALA A 62 -18.47 1.56 12.04
C ALA A 62 -18.45 1.93 13.54
N MET A 63 -17.58 2.88 13.94
CA MET A 63 -17.54 3.37 15.33
C MET A 63 -18.86 3.99 15.76
N SER A 64 -19.52 4.78 14.89
CA SER A 64 -20.83 5.36 15.20
C SER A 64 -21.94 4.32 15.34
N HIS A 65 -21.77 3.11 14.79
CA HIS A 65 -22.68 1.97 14.92
C HIS A 65 -22.31 1.02 16.06
N GLY A 66 -21.41 1.46 16.96
CA GLY A 66 -21.03 0.74 18.16
C GLY A 66 -20.07 -0.43 17.94
N CYS A 67 -19.34 -0.44 16.80
CA CYS A 67 -18.20 -1.32 16.63
C CYS A 67 -17.02 -0.83 17.49
N ASP A 68 -16.22 -1.74 18.01
CA ASP A 68 -15.04 -1.43 18.83
C ASP A 68 -13.74 -1.98 18.24
N TYR A 69 -13.86 -2.69 17.11
CA TYR A 69 -12.76 -3.06 16.25
C TYR A 69 -13.23 -3.19 14.80
N VAL A 70 -12.31 -3.16 13.88
CA VAL A 70 -12.59 -3.16 12.44
C VAL A 70 -11.72 -4.15 11.67
N CYS A 71 -12.29 -4.68 10.59
CA CYS A 71 -11.58 -5.36 9.54
C CYS A 71 -11.67 -4.53 8.26
N PHE A 72 -10.54 -4.09 7.74
CA PHE A 72 -10.43 -3.51 6.40
C PHE A 72 -10.27 -4.67 5.42
N HIS A 73 -11.16 -4.76 4.45
CA HIS A 73 -11.32 -5.98 3.67
C HIS A 73 -11.56 -5.69 2.19
N ASP A 74 -10.73 -6.26 1.33
CA ASP A 74 -10.97 -6.21 -0.11
C ASP A 74 -12.08 -7.19 -0.51
N ALA A 75 -12.96 -6.75 -1.41
CA ALA A 75 -14.13 -7.53 -1.84
C ALA A 75 -13.77 -8.79 -2.66
N ASP A 76 -12.55 -8.89 -3.17
CA ASP A 76 -12.05 -10.03 -3.92
C ASP A 76 -11.24 -11.03 -3.08
N MET A 77 -11.06 -10.75 -1.80
CA MET A 77 -10.43 -11.66 -0.83
C MET A 77 -11.50 -12.51 -0.13
N LEU A 78 -11.44 -13.82 -0.30
CA LEU A 78 -12.39 -14.75 0.31
C LEU A 78 -11.71 -15.57 1.39
N PRO A 79 -12.10 -15.46 2.68
CA PRO A 79 -11.44 -16.19 3.75
C PRO A 79 -11.68 -17.70 3.64
N GLU A 80 -10.61 -18.48 3.75
CA GLU A 80 -10.63 -19.94 3.90
C GLU A 80 -10.41 -20.32 5.37
N GLU A 81 -9.31 -19.87 5.94
CA GLU A 81 -8.97 -20.02 7.36
C GLU A 81 -8.47 -18.67 7.91
N ALA A 82 -9.30 -17.99 8.68
CA ALA A 82 -8.92 -16.72 9.28
C ALA A 82 -9.65 -16.49 10.61
N ASP A 83 -8.99 -15.87 11.56
CA ASP A 83 -9.56 -15.50 12.85
C ASP A 83 -9.94 -14.02 12.87
N TYR A 84 -11.24 -13.75 12.84
CA TYR A 84 -11.82 -12.40 12.94
C TYR A 84 -12.19 -12.00 14.37
N SER A 85 -11.66 -12.68 15.39
CA SER A 85 -11.90 -12.30 16.78
C SER A 85 -11.25 -10.96 17.12
N TYR A 86 -11.61 -10.38 18.28
CA TYR A 86 -11.08 -9.08 18.70
C TYR A 86 -9.55 -9.11 18.81
N PRO A 87 -8.84 -8.27 18.04
CA PRO A 87 -7.38 -8.29 18.03
C PRO A 87 -6.80 -7.47 19.19
N THR A 88 -5.77 -8.00 19.85
CA THR A 88 -5.02 -7.27 20.88
C THR A 88 -3.89 -6.41 20.30
N LYS A 89 -3.65 -6.54 19.00
CA LYS A 89 -2.61 -5.86 18.21
C LYS A 89 -3.06 -5.84 16.74
N PRO A 90 -2.55 -4.91 15.91
CA PRO A 90 -2.83 -4.95 14.48
C PRO A 90 -2.47 -6.30 13.88
N THR A 91 -3.42 -6.91 13.18
CA THR A 91 -3.32 -8.29 12.69
C THR A 91 -3.56 -8.33 11.17
N HIS A 92 -2.65 -8.96 10.44
CA HIS A 92 -2.78 -9.18 9.00
C HIS A 92 -3.38 -10.56 8.73
N LEU A 93 -4.54 -10.61 8.10
CA LEU A 93 -5.23 -11.88 7.81
C LEU A 93 -4.96 -12.41 6.39
N ALA A 94 -4.55 -11.57 5.45
CA ALA A 94 -4.25 -11.95 4.08
C ALA A 94 -2.77 -12.36 3.90
N SER A 95 -2.23 -13.12 4.86
CA SER A 95 -0.84 -13.57 4.85
C SER A 95 -0.58 -14.79 3.95
N GLN A 96 -1.63 -15.48 3.52
CA GLN A 96 -1.56 -16.67 2.67
C GLN A 96 -2.58 -16.57 1.53
N LEU A 97 -2.13 -16.10 0.38
CA LEU A 97 -2.99 -15.87 -0.78
C LEU A 97 -2.89 -17.04 -1.77
N SER A 98 -4.03 -17.64 -2.12
CA SER A 98 -4.07 -18.84 -3.00
C SER A 98 -3.51 -18.57 -4.39
N ASN A 99 -3.70 -17.36 -4.94
CA ASN A 99 -3.12 -16.93 -6.22
C ASN A 99 -1.61 -16.71 -6.18
N TYR A 100 -1.01 -16.66 -4.98
CA TYR A 100 0.44 -16.62 -4.74
C TYR A 100 0.95 -17.92 -4.10
N ASN A 101 0.26 -19.05 -4.34
CA ASN A 101 0.62 -20.33 -3.80
C ASN A 101 0.72 -20.32 -2.26
N TYR A 102 -0.27 -19.71 -1.60
CA TYR A 102 -0.35 -19.53 -0.15
C TYR A 102 0.86 -18.80 0.45
N SER A 103 1.35 -17.80 -0.26
CA SER A 103 2.36 -16.85 0.21
C SER A 103 1.89 -15.41 0.00
N VAL A 104 2.71 -14.45 0.40
CA VAL A 104 2.46 -13.03 0.15
C VAL A 104 3.11 -12.57 -1.17
N PRO A 105 2.60 -11.52 -1.84
CA PRO A 105 3.17 -11.01 -3.09
C PRO A 105 4.60 -10.50 -2.96
N TYR A 106 4.94 -9.96 -1.80
CA TYR A 106 6.26 -9.43 -1.45
C TYR A 106 6.43 -9.43 0.07
N ASP A 107 7.67 -9.35 0.53
CA ASP A 107 8.00 -9.25 1.95
C ASP A 107 7.33 -8.00 2.56
N GLU A 108 6.78 -8.14 3.77
CA GLU A 108 6.07 -7.06 4.48
C GLU A 108 4.76 -6.59 3.82
N TYR A 109 4.16 -7.40 2.93
CA TYR A 109 2.82 -7.14 2.42
C TYR A 109 1.81 -7.06 3.57
N PHE A 110 1.12 -5.92 3.68
CA PHE A 110 0.14 -5.66 4.75
C PHE A 110 -1.24 -5.29 4.20
N GLY A 111 -1.49 -5.63 2.94
CA GLY A 111 -2.72 -5.30 2.21
C GLY A 111 -3.80 -6.38 2.28
N GLY A 112 -4.89 -6.12 1.60
CA GLY A 112 -6.01 -7.05 1.39
C GLY A 112 -6.94 -7.19 2.57
N VAL A 113 -6.48 -7.75 3.71
CA VAL A 113 -7.32 -7.95 4.91
C VAL A 113 -6.54 -7.69 6.19
N THR A 114 -6.91 -6.64 6.91
CA THR A 114 -6.27 -6.28 8.18
C THR A 114 -7.28 -6.01 9.29
N LEU A 115 -6.96 -6.45 10.51
CA LEU A 115 -7.73 -6.21 11.72
C LEU A 115 -7.06 -5.19 12.63
N PHE A 116 -7.84 -4.25 13.12
CA PHE A 116 -7.43 -3.27 14.10
C PHE A 116 -8.45 -3.12 15.22
N ASN A 117 -8.01 -3.11 16.46
CA ASN A 117 -8.82 -2.55 17.52
C ASN A 117 -8.87 -1.01 17.39
N LYS A 118 -9.85 -0.40 18.01
CA LYS A 118 -10.05 1.05 17.94
C LYS A 118 -8.82 1.85 18.34
N TYR A 119 -8.17 1.47 19.45
CA TYR A 119 -7.04 2.21 20.00
C TYR A 119 -5.84 2.22 19.04
N ASP A 120 -5.46 1.07 18.52
CA ASP A 120 -4.29 0.96 17.64
C ASP A 120 -4.50 1.73 16.34
N PHE A 121 -5.71 1.67 15.75
CA PHE A 121 -6.02 2.42 14.53
C PHE A 121 -6.02 3.95 14.74
N GLU A 122 -6.48 4.41 15.90
CA GLU A 122 -6.44 5.83 16.27
C GLU A 122 -5.01 6.31 16.56
N VAL A 123 -4.18 5.48 17.20
CA VAL A 123 -2.77 5.81 17.50
C VAL A 123 -1.96 6.02 16.22
N VAL A 124 -2.20 5.24 15.17
CA VAL A 124 -1.55 5.41 13.87
C VAL A 124 -2.20 6.50 13.01
N ASN A 125 -3.28 7.10 13.48
CA ASN A 125 -4.06 8.13 12.77
C ASN A 125 -4.69 7.61 11.46
N GLY A 126 -5.11 6.34 11.44
CA GLY A 126 -5.77 5.72 10.30
C GLY A 126 -4.92 5.61 9.04
N TYR A 127 -5.52 5.41 7.89
CA TYR A 127 -4.85 5.46 6.59
C TYR A 127 -4.56 6.89 6.13
N SER A 128 -3.53 7.09 5.31
CA SER A 128 -3.29 8.38 4.68
C SER A 128 -4.26 8.62 3.52
N ASN A 129 -4.98 9.74 3.54
CA ASN A 129 -5.91 10.11 2.48
C ASN A 129 -5.24 10.60 1.18
N ASN A 130 -3.91 10.67 1.15
CA ASN A 130 -3.16 11.24 0.03
C ASN A 130 -2.90 10.24 -1.09
N TYR A 131 -3.11 8.96 -0.85
CA TYR A 131 -2.95 7.92 -1.86
C TYR A 131 -4.17 7.89 -2.78
N GLN A 132 -3.92 7.97 -4.09
CA GLN A 132 -4.95 7.90 -5.13
C GLN A 132 -4.55 6.85 -6.15
N GLY A 133 -5.52 6.06 -6.58
CA GLY A 133 -5.27 4.90 -7.44
C GLY A 133 -4.89 3.69 -6.60
N TRP A 134 -3.93 2.91 -7.06
CA TRP A 134 -3.54 1.65 -6.45
C TRP A 134 -2.12 1.72 -5.89
N GLY A 135 -1.96 1.31 -4.62
CA GLY A 135 -0.67 0.99 -4.01
C GLY A 135 -0.14 1.98 -2.97
N TYR A 136 0.72 1.47 -2.10
CA TYR A 136 1.49 2.13 -1.03
C TYR A 136 0.72 2.59 0.23
N GLU A 137 -0.59 2.61 0.24
CA GLU A 137 -1.39 2.97 1.42
C GLU A 137 -1.24 1.96 2.56
N ASP A 138 -1.08 0.69 2.21
CA ASP A 138 -0.87 -0.41 3.14
C ASP A 138 0.53 -0.37 3.74
N ASP A 139 1.54 -0.15 2.90
CA ASP A 139 2.94 -0.02 3.32
C ASP A 139 3.11 1.20 4.24
N ASP A 140 2.44 2.32 3.91
CA ASP A 140 2.44 3.52 4.76
C ASP A 140 1.78 3.24 6.12
N LEU A 141 0.66 2.51 6.15
CA LEU A 141 0.01 2.13 7.40
C LEU A 141 0.92 1.23 8.25
N LEU A 142 1.54 0.21 7.64
CA LEU A 142 2.48 -0.68 8.31
C LEU A 142 3.65 0.09 8.90
N ASN A 143 4.25 1.00 8.13
CA ASN A 143 5.34 1.85 8.58
C ASN A 143 4.95 2.69 9.80
N ARG A 144 3.74 3.26 9.80
CA ARG A 144 3.26 4.02 10.97
C ARG A 144 2.98 3.13 12.18
N CYS A 145 2.59 1.88 11.99
CA CYS A 145 2.52 0.91 13.09
C CYS A 145 3.92 0.69 13.71
N TYR A 146 4.96 0.53 12.90
CA TYR A 146 6.34 0.38 13.38
C TYR A 146 6.85 1.65 14.07
N GLU A 147 6.61 2.83 13.52
CA GLU A 147 6.95 4.12 14.13
C GLU A 147 6.31 4.30 15.51
N LYS A 148 5.08 3.85 15.67
CA LYS A 148 4.35 3.84 16.95
C LYS A 148 4.74 2.69 17.86
N LYS A 149 5.64 1.79 17.41
CA LYS A 149 6.08 0.61 18.15
C LYS A 149 4.94 -0.29 18.59
N LEU A 150 3.89 -0.38 17.77
CA LEU A 150 2.81 -1.31 18.03
C LEU A 150 3.32 -2.74 17.86
N PRO A 151 2.98 -3.66 18.78
CA PRO A 151 3.21 -5.07 18.54
C PRO A 151 2.33 -5.50 17.36
N MET A 152 2.91 -6.20 16.39
CA MET A 152 2.20 -6.64 15.19
C MET A 152 1.94 -8.15 15.24
N ASP A 153 0.81 -8.58 14.69
CA ASP A 153 0.52 -9.98 14.38
C ASP A 153 0.55 -10.16 12.87
N VAL A 154 1.71 -10.49 12.38
CA VAL A 154 1.95 -10.66 10.95
C VAL A 154 2.63 -12.01 10.80
N GLU A 155 1.92 -12.99 10.26
CA GLU A 155 2.53 -14.23 9.85
C GLU A 155 3.25 -14.02 8.52
N TRP A 156 4.52 -13.70 8.60
CA TRP A 156 5.36 -13.70 7.41
C TRP A 156 5.67 -15.15 7.03
N VAL A 157 5.11 -15.60 5.91
CA VAL A 157 5.54 -16.88 5.31
C VAL A 157 6.87 -16.65 4.60
N GLY A 158 7.94 -16.67 5.37
CA GLY A 158 9.31 -16.46 4.91
C GLY A 158 10.27 -16.56 6.09
N ASP A 159 11.56 -16.60 5.81
CA ASP A 159 12.61 -16.62 6.84
C ASP A 159 12.61 -15.28 7.60
N PRO A 160 12.14 -15.24 8.86
CA PRO A 160 12.08 -14.00 9.63
C PRO A 160 13.47 -13.39 9.89
N SER A 161 14.55 -14.13 9.67
CA SER A 161 15.92 -13.60 9.73
C SER A 161 16.30 -12.75 8.52
N LYS A 162 15.51 -12.81 7.45
CA LYS A 162 15.72 -12.04 6.21
C LYS A 162 14.81 -10.82 6.08
N THR A 163 13.83 -10.66 6.98
CA THR A 163 12.81 -9.61 6.93
C THR A 163 13.16 -8.35 7.73
N THR A 164 14.35 -8.25 8.27
CA THR A 164 14.84 -6.96 8.78
C THR A 164 15.24 -6.08 7.61
N ARG A 165 14.27 -5.53 6.87
CA ARG A 165 14.52 -4.25 6.21
C ARG A 165 14.40 -3.17 7.28
N PRO A 166 15.51 -2.59 7.74
CA PRO A 166 15.40 -1.28 8.35
C PRO A 166 14.76 -0.40 7.28
N LEU A 167 13.79 0.43 7.64
CA LEU A 167 13.39 1.58 6.83
C LEU A 167 14.65 2.41 6.59
N THR A 168 15.37 2.07 5.54
CA THR A 168 16.59 2.77 5.20
C THR A 168 16.15 3.93 4.33
N PHE A 169 15.89 5.05 4.96
CA PHE A 169 15.92 6.31 4.24
C PHE A 169 17.36 6.48 3.73
N VAL A 170 17.53 6.47 2.44
CA VAL A 170 18.79 6.87 1.86
C VAL A 170 18.82 8.38 1.87
N ASN A 171 19.63 8.94 2.75
CA ASN A 171 19.83 10.38 2.80
C ASN A 171 20.95 10.73 1.80
N PHE A 172 20.61 11.51 0.80
CA PHE A 172 21.56 11.99 -0.20
C PHE A 172 22.07 13.38 0.20
N ASP A 173 23.39 13.56 0.19
CA ASP A 173 24.02 14.83 0.53
C ASP A 173 23.87 15.91 -0.56
N GLY A 174 23.21 15.56 -1.67
CA GLY A 174 23.01 16.45 -2.81
C GLY A 174 24.26 16.77 -3.62
N LYS A 175 25.41 16.11 -3.33
CA LYS A 175 26.68 16.38 -3.99
C LYS A 175 27.24 15.20 -4.77
N LYS A 176 27.41 14.07 -4.11
CA LYS A 176 28.04 12.87 -4.68
C LYS A 176 27.38 11.56 -4.27
N SER A 177 26.37 11.61 -3.40
CA SER A 177 25.69 10.41 -2.96
C SER A 177 24.75 9.87 -4.03
N PHE A 178 24.90 8.62 -4.38
CA PHE A 178 23.99 7.90 -5.27
C PHE A 178 23.90 6.43 -4.85
N VAL A 179 22.82 5.78 -5.22
CA VAL A 179 22.67 4.32 -5.11
C VAL A 179 22.72 3.74 -6.51
N GLU A 180 23.69 2.88 -6.75
CA GLU A 180 23.81 2.15 -7.99
C GLU A 180 23.37 0.69 -7.79
N ILE A 181 22.41 0.24 -8.58
CA ILE A 181 21.90 -1.12 -8.51
C ILE A 181 22.49 -1.91 -9.68
N HIS A 182 23.45 -2.78 -9.36
CA HIS A 182 24.07 -3.68 -10.31
C HIS A 182 23.32 -5.03 -10.29
N SER A 183 22.39 -5.25 -11.21
CA SER A 183 21.74 -6.53 -11.34
C SER A 183 21.48 -6.90 -12.78
N ASN A 184 21.91 -8.10 -13.17
CA ASN A 184 21.57 -8.66 -14.48
C ASN A 184 20.06 -8.93 -14.63
N GLN A 185 19.34 -9.07 -13.52
CA GLN A 185 17.88 -9.24 -13.50
C GLN A 185 17.16 -7.95 -13.87
N ILE A 186 17.70 -6.77 -13.49
CA ILE A 186 17.11 -5.48 -13.86
C ILE A 186 17.12 -5.26 -15.38
N LYS A 187 18.12 -5.78 -16.09
CA LYS A 187 18.16 -5.71 -17.56
C LYS A 187 16.98 -6.41 -18.24
N SER A 188 16.40 -7.41 -17.61
CA SER A 188 15.20 -8.12 -18.12
C SER A 188 13.90 -7.39 -17.81
N ILE A 189 13.83 -6.66 -16.69
CA ILE A 189 12.65 -5.91 -16.26
C ILE A 189 12.37 -4.74 -17.21
N PHE A 190 13.41 -4.09 -17.75
CA PHE A 190 13.27 -2.92 -18.64
C PHE A 190 13.00 -3.27 -20.11
N LYS A 191 12.69 -4.52 -20.45
CA LYS A 191 12.48 -4.91 -21.86
C LYS A 191 11.09 -4.57 -22.39
N ASP A 192 10.06 -4.69 -21.58
CA ASP A 192 8.67 -4.57 -22.03
C ASP A 192 7.96 -3.35 -21.42
N SER A 193 7.51 -3.47 -20.20
CA SER A 193 6.84 -2.38 -19.48
C SER A 193 7.31 -2.38 -18.04
N TYR A 194 7.52 -1.20 -17.48
CA TYR A 194 7.91 -1.05 -16.10
C TYR A 194 7.33 0.21 -15.47
N THR A 195 7.16 0.15 -14.16
CA THR A 195 6.79 1.30 -13.34
C THR A 195 7.89 1.53 -12.32
N ILE A 196 8.33 2.78 -12.18
CA ILE A 196 9.21 3.22 -11.10
C ILE A 196 8.39 4.07 -10.17
N SER A 197 8.30 3.67 -8.91
CA SER A 197 7.64 4.44 -7.85
C SER A 197 8.65 4.76 -6.76
N LEU A 198 8.69 6.01 -6.34
CA LEU A 198 9.54 6.45 -5.25
C LEU A 198 8.91 7.62 -4.50
N TRP A 199 9.22 7.72 -3.22
CA TRP A 199 8.92 8.87 -2.41
C TRP A 199 10.18 9.72 -2.26
N LEU A 200 10.05 11.02 -2.50
CA LEU A 200 11.14 11.95 -2.39
C LEU A 200 10.75 13.12 -1.49
N LYS A 201 11.53 13.31 -0.43
CA LYS A 201 11.48 14.52 0.37
C LYS A 201 12.69 15.37 -0.01
N LEU A 202 12.45 16.57 -0.54
CA LEU A 202 13.50 17.54 -0.86
C LEU A 202 13.62 18.52 0.30
N ASP A 203 14.78 18.56 0.93
CA ASP A 203 15.08 19.56 1.98
C ASP A 203 15.64 20.85 1.40
N GLY A 204 15.55 21.02 0.07
CA GLY A 204 15.97 22.18 -0.72
C GLY A 204 17.03 21.82 -1.77
N ILE A 205 17.04 22.58 -2.87
CA ILE A 205 18.08 22.48 -3.89
C ILE A 205 19.13 23.54 -3.59
N GLN A 206 20.28 23.10 -3.09
CA GLN A 206 21.34 24.04 -2.65
C GLN A 206 22.25 24.51 -3.78
N ASP A 207 22.34 23.79 -4.90
CA ASP A 207 23.24 24.13 -5.99
C ASP A 207 22.50 24.36 -7.30
N ARG A 208 22.45 25.61 -7.74
CA ARG A 208 21.78 26.06 -8.98
C ARG A 208 22.68 26.00 -10.21
N ARG A 209 23.82 25.34 -10.16
CA ARG A 209 24.78 25.28 -11.27
C ARG A 209 24.43 24.25 -12.35
N THR A 210 23.52 23.33 -12.06
CA THR A 210 23.03 22.34 -13.00
C THR A 210 21.60 22.63 -13.43
N ASP A 211 21.25 22.29 -14.65
CA ASP A 211 19.91 22.56 -15.19
C ASP A 211 18.86 21.55 -14.69
N HIS A 212 19.32 20.40 -14.21
CA HIS A 212 18.46 19.32 -13.69
C HIS A 212 19.22 18.42 -12.73
N TYR A 213 18.48 17.75 -11.87
CA TYR A 213 18.96 16.77 -10.89
C TYR A 213 18.30 15.42 -11.16
N GLY A 214 19.12 14.41 -11.48
CA GLY A 214 18.62 13.06 -11.65
C GLY A 214 18.19 12.44 -10.32
N ILE A 215 16.97 11.96 -10.26
CA ILE A 215 16.46 11.19 -9.12
C ILE A 215 16.71 9.70 -9.37
N VAL A 216 16.30 9.22 -10.54
CA VAL A 216 16.55 7.88 -11.04
C VAL A 216 17.04 8.02 -12.47
N SER A 217 18.25 7.58 -12.77
CA SER A 217 18.79 7.67 -14.13
C SER A 217 19.62 6.45 -14.46
N ARG A 218 19.73 6.15 -15.74
CA ARG A 218 20.61 5.10 -16.25
C ARG A 218 21.92 5.74 -16.73
N PRO A 219 23.08 5.30 -16.24
CA PRO A 219 24.37 5.82 -16.71
C PRO A 219 24.52 5.69 -18.23
N GLY A 220 24.93 6.78 -18.90
CA GLY A 220 25.14 6.81 -20.34
C GLY A 220 23.89 6.95 -21.22
N TYR A 221 22.71 7.13 -20.61
CA TYR A 221 21.45 7.36 -21.31
C TYR A 221 20.70 8.53 -20.66
N HIS A 222 20.15 9.41 -21.49
CA HIS A 222 19.26 10.48 -21.03
C HIS A 222 17.85 9.94 -20.79
N SER A 223 17.74 8.91 -19.95
CA SER A 223 16.45 8.32 -19.57
C SER A 223 16.39 8.24 -18.07
N GLY A 224 15.33 8.80 -17.49
CA GLY A 224 15.16 8.80 -16.05
C GLY A 224 14.12 9.78 -15.55
N ILE A 225 14.09 9.93 -14.24
CA ILE A 225 13.25 10.89 -13.52
C ILE A 225 14.18 11.98 -12.99
N PHE A 226 13.84 13.22 -13.26
CA PHE A 226 14.66 14.39 -12.95
C PHE A 226 13.80 15.49 -12.31
N ILE A 227 14.48 16.41 -11.61
CA ILE A 227 13.88 17.66 -11.12
C ILE A 227 14.64 18.82 -11.75
N ASP A 228 13.90 19.78 -12.32
CA ASP A 228 14.48 20.99 -12.88
C ASP A 228 14.75 22.09 -11.83
N ARG A 229 15.27 23.23 -12.28
CA ARG A 229 15.55 24.41 -11.44
C ARG A 229 14.33 25.01 -10.77
N ASP A 230 13.16 24.79 -11.36
CA ASP A 230 11.88 25.32 -10.88
C ASP A 230 11.15 24.33 -9.94
N ASN A 231 11.87 23.27 -9.50
CA ASN A 231 11.34 22.15 -8.69
C ASN A 231 10.24 21.34 -9.38
N LYS A 232 10.24 21.30 -10.71
CA LYS A 232 9.31 20.48 -11.48
C LYS A 232 9.91 19.11 -11.74
N LEU A 233 9.10 18.11 -11.48
CA LEU A 233 9.45 16.72 -11.82
C LEU A 233 9.19 16.48 -13.31
N TYR A 234 10.15 15.88 -14.01
CA TYR A 234 9.95 15.42 -15.37
C TYR A 234 10.60 14.07 -15.61
N CYS A 235 10.05 13.35 -16.58
CA CYS A 235 10.55 12.05 -17.01
C CYS A 235 11.07 12.19 -18.44
N GLU A 236 12.30 11.75 -18.67
CA GLU A 236 12.90 11.69 -19.99
C GLU A 236 13.13 10.25 -20.40
N MET A 237 12.62 9.85 -21.54
CA MET A 237 12.80 8.52 -22.10
C MET A 237 13.37 8.61 -23.51
N TRP A 238 14.54 8.03 -23.69
CA TRP A 238 15.14 7.86 -25.01
C TRP A 238 14.80 6.47 -25.56
N SER A 239 14.15 6.42 -26.73
CA SER A 239 14.04 5.19 -27.50
C SER A 239 15.21 5.06 -28.45
N GLN A 240 15.68 3.83 -28.67
CA GLN A 240 16.72 3.57 -29.71
C GLN A 240 16.20 3.76 -31.14
N ASP A 241 14.91 3.96 -31.33
CA ASP A 241 14.36 4.33 -32.64
C ASP A 241 14.73 5.79 -32.95
N THR A 242 15.73 5.92 -33.76
CA THR A 242 16.30 7.14 -34.29
C THR A 242 15.21 8.01 -34.93
N ASN A 243 14.63 8.95 -34.23
CA ASN A 243 14.03 10.18 -34.76
C ASN A 243 12.82 10.77 -34.03
N LYS A 244 12.48 10.36 -32.83
CA LYS A 244 11.41 11.07 -32.10
C LYS A 244 11.73 11.18 -30.61
N ASN A 245 12.27 12.32 -30.20
CA ASN A 245 12.22 12.77 -28.82
C ASN A 245 10.75 12.95 -28.45
N LYS A 246 10.24 12.14 -27.54
CA LYS A 246 8.92 12.38 -26.92
C LYS A 246 9.16 12.75 -25.48
N ASN A 247 9.02 14.04 -25.18
CA ASN A 247 8.82 14.49 -23.82
C ASN A 247 7.37 14.11 -23.44
N ILE A 248 7.23 13.28 -22.44
CA ILE A 248 5.91 12.92 -21.87
C ILE A 248 5.84 13.62 -20.51
N TRP A 249 4.88 14.50 -20.42
CA TRP A 249 4.56 15.27 -19.19
C TRP A 249 3.67 14.46 -18.27
#